data_5468ade34a8110558c1c64f84eedcdfe
#
_entry.id   5468ade34a8110558c1c64f84eedcdfe
#
_cell.length_a   1.000
_cell.length_b   1.000
_cell.length_c   1.000
_cell.angle_alpha   90.00
_cell.angle_beta   90.00
_cell.angle_gamma   90.00
#
_symmetry.space_group_name_H-M   'P 1'
#
loop_
_entity.id
_entity.type
_entity.pdbx_description
1 polymer ?
#
loop_
_entity_poly.entity_id
_entity_poly.type
_entity_poly.pdbx_seq_one_letter_code
_entity_poly.pdbx_strand_id
1 'polypeptide(L)'
;KNRTVIPGVVDVHFHVRAPSFPERGTVESESKAAAKGGITTLFEMPISDPCMSNAKVLLDRKKHFSNHTFINYAFIPAIGKLTDNNLNGLIKNGAIAFKIFTIAAPLNRKSEFNGLCFTDERKILKALIHAKKSQLVTIFHAEDQGLLNYFKHKENEFEKSDPAVHNATRPPITEALAISKILNLNMIAKSKIHIAHVTSELSVDLISYFQKKGQDISAETCPHYLFKTENDVIKVGPFGKINPPIRSKIDQNKLWKGLSNNTLTIVA
;
A
#
# COMPACT_ATOMS: atom_id res chain seq x y z
N LYS A 1 -31.06 19.62 -13.11
CA LYS A 1 -31.06 20.76 -12.17
C LYS A 1 -30.63 20.20 -10.83
N ASN A 2 -29.74 20.77 -10.09
CA ASN A 2 -29.07 20.26 -8.87
C ASN A 2 -27.96 19.21 -9.11
N ARG A 3 -27.02 19.50 -10.00
CA ARG A 3 -25.78 18.72 -10.14
C ARG A 3 -24.60 19.54 -9.61
N THR A 4 -23.77 18.94 -8.81
CA THR A 4 -22.47 19.51 -8.40
C THR A 4 -21.40 18.90 -9.28
N VAL A 5 -20.58 19.75 -9.89
CA VAL A 5 -19.41 19.32 -10.68
C VAL A 5 -18.20 19.39 -9.76
N ILE A 6 -17.47 18.30 -9.69
CA ILE A 6 -16.21 18.18 -8.92
C ILE A 6 -15.09 17.73 -9.87
N PRO A 7 -13.82 17.99 -9.55
CA PRO A 7 -12.68 17.38 -10.26
C PRO A 7 -12.79 15.88 -10.28
N GLY A 8 -12.25 15.23 -11.33
CA GLY A 8 -12.15 13.79 -11.38
C GLY A 8 -11.26 13.25 -10.26
N VAL A 9 -11.68 12.15 -9.63
CA VAL A 9 -10.95 11.53 -8.53
C VAL A 9 -9.67 10.89 -9.04
N VAL A 10 -8.59 10.99 -8.24
CA VAL A 10 -7.32 10.30 -8.47
C VAL A 10 -7.20 9.16 -7.45
N ASP A 11 -7.20 7.92 -7.92
CA ASP A 11 -6.92 6.74 -7.09
C ASP A 11 -5.41 6.48 -7.10
N VAL A 12 -4.78 6.68 -5.96
CA VAL A 12 -3.32 6.55 -5.82
C VAL A 12 -2.86 5.13 -5.44
N HIS A 13 -3.79 4.18 -5.25
CA HIS A 13 -3.47 2.84 -4.76
C HIS A 13 -4.30 1.75 -5.47
N PHE A 14 -4.01 1.52 -6.73
CA PHE A 14 -4.78 0.64 -7.58
C PHE A 14 -4.03 -0.67 -7.91
N HIS A 15 -4.74 -1.81 -7.95
CA HIS A 15 -4.18 -3.11 -8.28
C HIS A 15 -5.00 -3.85 -9.32
N VAL A 16 -4.65 -3.74 -10.59
CA VAL A 16 -5.26 -4.57 -11.67
C VAL A 16 -4.59 -5.93 -11.76
N ARG A 17 -3.26 -5.99 -11.56
CA ARG A 17 -2.44 -7.20 -11.72
C ARG A 17 -2.43 -7.79 -13.13
N ALA A 18 -2.96 -7.06 -14.11
CA ALA A 18 -2.99 -7.49 -15.51
C ALA A 18 -1.59 -7.39 -16.15
N PRO A 19 -1.30 -8.20 -17.17
CA PRO A 19 -2.18 -9.20 -17.78
C PRO A 19 -2.23 -10.56 -17.06
N SER A 20 -1.50 -10.74 -15.97
CA SER A 20 -1.15 -12.04 -15.37
C SER A 20 -2.32 -12.76 -14.70
N PHE A 21 -3.36 -12.04 -14.28
CA PHE A 21 -4.47 -12.59 -13.50
C PHE A 21 -5.81 -12.05 -14.02
N PRO A 22 -6.21 -12.38 -15.27
CA PRO A 22 -7.41 -11.82 -15.89
C PRO A 22 -8.71 -12.19 -15.14
N GLU A 23 -8.70 -13.29 -14.40
CA GLU A 23 -9.82 -13.71 -13.54
C GLU A 23 -10.07 -12.77 -12.35
N ARG A 24 -9.09 -11.91 -12.01
CA ARG A 24 -9.19 -10.89 -10.95
C ARG A 24 -9.60 -9.52 -11.49
N GLY A 25 -9.69 -9.39 -12.80
CA GLY A 25 -9.95 -8.16 -13.51
C GLY A 25 -8.91 -7.88 -14.60
N THR A 26 -9.35 -7.17 -15.63
CA THR A 26 -8.50 -6.70 -16.72
C THR A 26 -8.32 -5.19 -16.63
N VAL A 27 -7.31 -4.63 -17.33
CA VAL A 27 -7.15 -3.16 -17.39
C VAL A 27 -8.42 -2.51 -17.93
N GLU A 28 -9.07 -3.16 -18.90
CA GLU A 28 -10.30 -2.67 -19.50
C GLU A 28 -11.47 -2.68 -18.50
N SER A 29 -11.74 -3.82 -17.83
CA SER A 29 -12.86 -3.93 -16.88
C SER A 29 -12.69 -2.98 -15.69
N GLU A 30 -11.48 -2.94 -15.13
CA GLU A 30 -11.21 -2.16 -13.91
C GLU A 30 -11.15 -0.65 -14.20
N SER A 31 -10.59 -0.23 -15.34
CA SER A 31 -10.60 1.19 -15.71
C SER A 31 -12.00 1.70 -16.08
N LYS A 32 -12.87 0.85 -16.66
CA LYS A 32 -14.30 1.16 -16.86
C LYS A 32 -15.02 1.31 -15.52
N ALA A 33 -14.78 0.39 -14.57
CA ALA A 33 -15.36 0.44 -13.24
C ALA A 33 -14.92 1.70 -12.50
N ALA A 34 -13.63 2.03 -12.55
CA ALA A 34 -13.06 3.24 -11.98
C ALA A 34 -13.70 4.51 -12.57
N ALA A 35 -13.77 4.59 -13.90
CA ALA A 35 -14.41 5.73 -14.60
C ALA A 35 -15.90 5.88 -14.20
N LYS A 36 -16.62 4.76 -14.05
CA LYS A 36 -18.01 4.76 -13.60
C LYS A 36 -18.16 5.24 -12.16
N GLY A 37 -17.14 5.03 -11.32
CA GLY A 37 -17.04 5.56 -9.96
C GLY A 37 -16.58 7.03 -9.87
N GLY A 38 -16.27 7.67 -11.00
CA GLY A 38 -15.78 9.06 -11.03
C GLY A 38 -14.26 9.21 -10.96
N ILE A 39 -13.51 8.13 -11.02
CA ILE A 39 -12.04 8.13 -11.07
C ILE A 39 -11.60 8.43 -12.50
N THR A 40 -10.74 9.43 -12.67
CA THR A 40 -10.20 9.85 -13.97
C THR A 40 -8.72 9.55 -14.14
N THR A 41 -8.05 9.21 -13.04
CA THR A 41 -6.63 8.85 -13.02
C THR A 41 -6.38 7.79 -11.96
N LEU A 42 -5.60 6.77 -12.30
CA LEU A 42 -5.19 5.72 -11.35
C LEU A 42 -3.68 5.54 -11.32
N PHE A 43 -3.16 5.13 -10.16
CA PHE A 43 -1.75 4.76 -9.99
C PHE A 43 -1.64 3.27 -9.73
N GLU A 44 -1.13 2.53 -10.71
CA GLU A 44 -1.00 1.08 -10.65
C GLU A 44 0.18 0.65 -9.78
N MET A 45 -0.10 -0.21 -8.82
CA MET A 45 0.86 -0.82 -7.89
C MET A 45 1.60 -2.01 -8.52
N PRO A 46 2.76 -2.44 -7.96
CA PRO A 46 3.68 -3.34 -8.66
C PRO A 46 3.32 -4.82 -8.68
N ILE A 47 2.38 -5.27 -7.81
CA ILE A 47 2.06 -6.70 -7.66
C ILE A 47 1.47 -7.25 -8.94
N SER A 48 2.21 -8.14 -9.59
CA SER A 48 1.82 -8.85 -10.82
C SER A 48 2.84 -9.95 -11.11
N ASP A 49 2.62 -10.80 -12.06
CA ASP A 49 3.57 -11.82 -12.46
C ASP A 49 4.06 -11.56 -13.90
N PRO A 50 5.32 -11.16 -14.08
CA PRO A 50 6.31 -10.83 -13.05
C PRO A 50 6.03 -9.51 -12.34
N CYS A 51 6.56 -9.35 -11.11
CA CYS A 51 6.47 -8.09 -10.35
C CYS A 51 7.12 -6.94 -11.13
N MET A 52 6.45 -5.78 -11.14
CA MET A 52 6.97 -4.57 -11.81
C MET A 52 8.12 -3.96 -11.01
N SER A 53 9.32 -4.55 -11.08
CA SER A 53 10.51 -4.20 -10.29
C SER A 53 11.74 -3.83 -11.10
N ASN A 54 11.61 -3.69 -12.41
CA ASN A 54 12.68 -3.26 -13.33
C ASN A 54 12.09 -2.59 -14.58
N ALA A 55 12.96 -1.91 -15.34
CA ALA A 55 12.57 -1.14 -16.51
C ALA A 55 11.84 -1.95 -17.60
N LYS A 56 12.26 -3.20 -17.83
CA LYS A 56 11.63 -4.06 -18.85
C LYS A 56 10.18 -4.34 -18.50
N VAL A 57 9.93 -4.83 -17.29
CA VAL A 57 8.56 -5.15 -16.83
C VAL A 57 7.69 -3.90 -16.78
N LEU A 58 8.24 -2.75 -16.38
CA LEU A 58 7.53 -1.47 -16.41
C LEU A 58 7.10 -1.09 -17.84
N LEU A 59 7.98 -1.23 -18.82
CA LEU A 59 7.67 -0.95 -20.23
C LEU A 59 6.61 -1.90 -20.79
N ASP A 60 6.72 -3.21 -20.49
CA ASP A 60 5.73 -4.21 -20.92
C ASP A 60 4.35 -3.88 -20.32
N ARG A 61 4.31 -3.49 -19.04
CA ARG A 61 3.07 -3.06 -18.37
C ARG A 61 2.50 -1.79 -18.99
N LYS A 62 3.36 -0.80 -19.27
CA LYS A 62 2.96 0.46 -19.92
C LYS A 62 2.33 0.22 -21.28
N LYS A 63 2.94 -0.65 -22.09
CA LYS A 63 2.40 -1.06 -23.40
C LYS A 63 1.04 -1.75 -23.25
N HIS A 64 0.88 -2.61 -22.25
CA HIS A 64 -0.40 -3.28 -22.01
C HIS A 64 -1.49 -2.26 -21.63
N PHE A 65 -1.21 -1.35 -20.69
CA PHE A 65 -2.17 -0.33 -20.26
C PHE A 65 -2.57 0.62 -21.40
N SER A 66 -1.63 1.07 -22.23
CA SER A 66 -1.91 2.02 -23.31
C SER A 66 -2.96 1.53 -24.31
N ASN A 67 -3.11 0.23 -24.45
CA ASN A 67 -4.04 -0.39 -25.39
C ASN A 67 -5.40 -0.73 -24.78
N HIS A 68 -5.55 -0.69 -23.44
CA HIS A 68 -6.71 -1.24 -22.75
C HIS A 68 -7.36 -0.32 -21.73
N THR A 69 -6.74 0.82 -21.37
CA THR A 69 -7.30 1.74 -20.37
C THR A 69 -8.24 2.78 -20.97
N PHE A 70 -9.24 3.20 -20.19
CA PHE A 70 -10.18 4.27 -20.51
C PHE A 70 -9.92 5.58 -19.76
N ILE A 71 -9.00 5.57 -18.81
CA ILE A 71 -8.67 6.73 -17.97
C ILE A 71 -7.16 6.94 -17.91
N ASN A 72 -6.72 8.07 -17.39
CA ASN A 72 -5.30 8.34 -17.19
C ASN A 72 -4.69 7.36 -16.17
N TYR A 73 -3.41 7.08 -16.33
CA TYR A 73 -2.70 6.15 -15.44
C TYR A 73 -1.25 6.55 -15.24
N ALA A 74 -0.68 6.12 -14.11
CA ALA A 74 0.75 6.16 -13.82
C ALA A 74 1.17 4.88 -13.10
N PHE A 75 2.48 4.66 -12.96
CA PHE A 75 3.00 3.42 -12.37
C PHE A 75 3.84 3.70 -11.14
N ILE A 76 3.61 2.87 -10.12
CA ILE A 76 4.38 2.80 -8.90
C ILE A 76 5.07 1.43 -8.87
N PRO A 77 6.26 1.28 -9.46
CA PRO A 77 6.98 0.01 -9.42
C PRO A 77 7.48 -0.33 -8.01
N ALA A 78 7.76 -1.61 -7.76
CA ALA A 78 8.61 -2.01 -6.66
C ALA A 78 10.02 -1.41 -6.86
N ILE A 79 10.71 -1.08 -5.76
CA ILE A 79 12.06 -0.49 -5.86
C ILE A 79 13.08 -1.45 -6.52
N GLY A 80 12.82 -2.76 -6.44
CA GLY A 80 13.60 -3.78 -7.12
C GLY A 80 15.01 -3.96 -6.55
N LYS A 81 15.97 -4.20 -7.44
CA LYS A 81 17.39 -4.28 -7.06
C LYS A 81 17.91 -2.89 -6.70
N LEU A 82 18.60 -2.77 -5.57
CA LEU A 82 19.18 -1.51 -5.08
C LEU A 82 20.49 -1.19 -5.81
N THR A 83 20.39 -0.93 -7.11
CA THR A 83 21.48 -0.50 -8.00
C THR A 83 21.06 0.76 -8.76
N ASP A 84 22.02 1.65 -9.02
CA ASP A 84 21.73 2.89 -9.74
C ASP A 84 21.17 2.62 -11.15
N ASN A 85 21.63 1.55 -11.81
CA ASN A 85 21.11 1.15 -13.11
C ASN A 85 19.62 0.78 -13.06
N ASN A 86 19.18 0.02 -12.06
CA ASN A 86 17.76 -0.33 -11.92
C ASN A 86 16.92 0.89 -11.59
N LEU A 87 17.37 1.71 -10.62
CA LEU A 87 16.67 2.93 -10.19
C LEU A 87 16.48 3.89 -11.38
N ASN A 88 17.58 4.21 -12.07
CA ASN A 88 17.57 5.10 -13.22
C ASN A 88 16.71 4.54 -14.37
N GLY A 89 16.75 3.23 -14.58
CA GLY A 89 15.91 2.55 -15.55
C GLY A 89 14.42 2.72 -15.25
N LEU A 90 14.01 2.58 -14.00
CA LEU A 90 12.61 2.78 -13.58
C LEU A 90 12.18 4.25 -13.74
N ILE A 91 13.02 5.19 -13.28
CA ILE A 91 12.74 6.65 -13.37
C ILE A 91 12.60 7.08 -14.83
N LYS A 92 13.57 6.72 -15.67
CA LYS A 92 13.58 7.07 -17.09
C LYS A 92 12.34 6.57 -17.84
N ASN A 93 11.77 5.46 -17.38
CA ASN A 93 10.57 4.87 -17.99
C ASN A 93 9.26 5.28 -17.34
N GLY A 94 9.29 6.29 -16.43
CA GLY A 94 8.11 6.96 -15.93
C GLY A 94 7.56 6.42 -14.60
N ALA A 95 8.41 5.84 -13.74
CA ALA A 95 8.06 5.61 -12.35
C ALA A 95 7.77 6.94 -11.65
N ILE A 96 6.64 7.04 -10.94
CA ILE A 96 6.26 8.26 -10.19
C ILE A 96 6.53 8.14 -8.69
N ALA A 97 6.68 6.94 -8.18
CA ALA A 97 7.01 6.59 -6.79
C ALA A 97 7.56 5.17 -6.78
N PHE A 98 7.99 4.67 -5.61
CA PHE A 98 8.39 3.27 -5.42
C PHE A 98 7.57 2.63 -4.32
N LYS A 99 7.25 1.34 -4.46
CA LYS A 99 6.58 0.54 -3.43
C LYS A 99 7.55 -0.40 -2.74
N ILE A 100 7.39 -0.52 -1.40
CA ILE A 100 8.09 -1.48 -0.55
C ILE A 100 7.07 -2.13 0.40
N PHE A 101 7.23 -3.45 0.62
CA PHE A 101 6.53 -4.20 1.68
C PHE A 101 7.54 -4.58 2.77
N THR A 102 7.17 -4.40 4.03
CA THR A 102 8.00 -4.81 5.17
C THR A 102 7.75 -6.23 5.63
N ILE A 103 6.95 -6.98 4.89
CA ILE A 103 6.63 -8.40 5.11
C ILE A 103 7.24 -9.28 4.02
N ALA A 104 7.37 -10.57 4.33
CA ALA A 104 7.85 -11.57 3.37
C ALA A 104 6.82 -11.83 2.26
N ALA A 105 7.33 -12.18 1.07
CA ALA A 105 6.48 -12.66 -0.01
C ALA A 105 5.79 -13.98 0.39
N PRO A 106 4.51 -14.16 0.02
CA PRO A 106 3.86 -15.47 0.18
C PRO A 106 4.65 -16.57 -0.55
N LEU A 107 4.78 -17.74 0.07
CA LEU A 107 5.65 -18.82 -0.43
C LEU A 107 5.34 -19.25 -1.88
N ASN A 108 4.05 -19.30 -2.22
CA ASN A 108 3.55 -19.72 -3.54
C ASN A 108 3.39 -18.55 -4.55
N ARG A 109 3.85 -17.31 -4.19
CA ARG A 109 3.65 -16.11 -5.01
C ARG A 109 4.93 -15.27 -5.12
N LYS A 110 6.09 -15.89 -5.01
CA LYS A 110 7.38 -15.18 -4.96
C LYS A 110 7.66 -14.31 -6.19
N SER A 111 7.25 -14.76 -7.39
CA SER A 111 7.43 -13.99 -8.63
C SER A 111 6.63 -12.68 -8.64
N GLU A 112 5.41 -12.70 -8.07
CA GLU A 112 4.55 -11.52 -7.96
C GLU A 112 5.10 -10.44 -7.02
N PHE A 113 6.02 -10.81 -6.10
CA PHE A 113 6.59 -9.93 -5.07
C PHE A 113 8.11 -9.73 -5.23
N ASN A 114 8.69 -10.16 -6.34
CA ASN A 114 10.13 -10.06 -6.56
C ASN A 114 10.60 -8.59 -6.58
N GLY A 115 11.52 -8.25 -5.67
CA GLY A 115 12.02 -6.88 -5.51
C GLY A 115 11.09 -5.92 -4.76
N LEU A 116 10.02 -6.43 -4.15
CA LEU A 116 9.03 -5.65 -3.40
C LEU A 116 9.22 -5.78 -1.88
N CYS A 117 9.62 -6.95 -1.37
CA CYS A 117 9.62 -7.30 0.05
C CYS A 117 10.99 -7.09 0.70
N PHE A 118 11.01 -6.31 1.79
CA PHE A 118 12.20 -5.97 2.58
C PHE A 118 11.88 -6.13 4.07
N THR A 119 12.22 -7.27 4.66
CA THR A 119 11.94 -7.59 6.07
C THR A 119 13.08 -7.28 7.03
N ASP A 120 14.27 -6.95 6.51
CA ASP A 120 15.48 -6.62 7.25
C ASP A 120 15.68 -5.10 7.31
N GLU A 121 15.87 -4.54 8.49
CA GLU A 121 15.99 -3.09 8.71
C GLU A 121 17.17 -2.47 7.95
N ARG A 122 18.28 -3.21 7.82
CA ARG A 122 19.46 -2.76 7.04
C ARG A 122 19.11 -2.62 5.56
N LYS A 123 18.27 -3.53 5.03
CA LYS A 123 17.81 -3.47 3.65
C LYS A 123 16.81 -2.34 3.45
N ILE A 124 15.92 -2.11 4.42
CA ILE A 124 14.98 -0.98 4.40
C ILE A 124 15.75 0.34 4.41
N LEU A 125 16.74 0.51 5.30
CA LEU A 125 17.58 1.70 5.34
C LEU A 125 18.32 1.91 4.01
N LYS A 126 18.94 0.86 3.45
CA LYS A 126 19.59 0.94 2.14
C LYS A 126 18.61 1.34 1.03
N ALA A 127 17.38 0.80 1.06
CA ALA A 127 16.35 1.15 0.09
C ALA A 127 15.94 2.63 0.21
N LEU A 128 15.75 3.14 1.42
CA LEU A 128 15.44 4.55 1.68
C LEU A 128 16.56 5.48 1.18
N ILE A 129 17.83 5.20 1.53
CA ILE A 129 18.99 5.97 1.08
C ILE A 129 19.08 5.94 -0.46
N HIS A 130 18.81 4.77 -1.06
CA HIS A 130 18.84 4.62 -2.51
C HIS A 130 17.71 5.40 -3.19
N ALA A 131 16.47 5.29 -2.66
CA ALA A 131 15.32 6.01 -3.16
C ALA A 131 15.48 7.55 -3.05
N LYS A 132 16.17 8.04 -2.01
CA LYS A 132 16.47 9.47 -1.83
C LYS A 132 17.14 10.09 -3.06
N LYS A 133 17.97 9.34 -3.77
CA LYS A 133 18.64 9.80 -5.00
C LYS A 133 17.66 10.20 -6.08
N SER A 134 16.49 9.58 -6.13
CA SER A 134 15.46 9.83 -7.14
C SER A 134 14.59 11.05 -6.87
N GLN A 135 14.56 11.53 -5.63
CA GLN A 135 13.59 12.51 -5.11
C GLN A 135 12.11 12.05 -5.18
N LEU A 136 11.85 10.81 -5.60
CA LEU A 136 10.52 10.21 -5.65
C LEU A 136 10.09 9.73 -4.24
N VAL A 137 8.78 9.63 -4.05
CA VAL A 137 8.18 9.10 -2.82
C VAL A 137 8.39 7.60 -2.72
N THR A 138 8.67 7.09 -1.53
CA THR A 138 8.70 5.66 -1.23
C THR A 138 7.47 5.28 -0.41
N ILE A 139 6.62 4.44 -0.98
CA ILE A 139 5.34 4.01 -0.41
C ILE A 139 5.54 2.68 0.32
N PHE A 140 5.11 2.60 1.57
CA PHE A 140 5.25 1.39 2.39
C PHE A 140 3.92 0.73 2.69
N HIS A 141 3.82 -0.58 2.40
CA HIS A 141 2.92 -1.48 3.11
C HIS A 141 3.64 -1.88 4.40
N ALA A 142 3.16 -1.38 5.53
CA ALA A 142 3.86 -1.46 6.80
C ALA A 142 3.18 -2.45 7.76
N GLU A 143 3.67 -3.67 7.81
CA GLU A 143 3.36 -4.66 8.86
C GLU A 143 4.67 -5.32 9.30
N ASP A 144 4.84 -5.59 10.59
CA ASP A 144 6.06 -6.18 11.15
C ASP A 144 6.07 -7.69 11.01
N GLN A 145 7.01 -8.22 10.23
CA GLN A 145 7.11 -9.67 9.96
C GLN A 145 7.36 -10.48 11.23
N GLY A 146 8.16 -9.97 12.15
CA GLY A 146 8.45 -10.66 13.42
C GLY A 146 7.19 -10.82 14.26
N LEU A 147 6.40 -9.75 14.40
CA LEU A 147 5.13 -9.82 15.12
C LEU A 147 4.08 -10.64 14.39
N LEU A 148 4.01 -10.59 13.04
CA LEU A 148 3.11 -11.48 12.29
C LEU A 148 3.45 -12.95 12.54
N ASN A 149 4.73 -13.30 12.57
CA ASN A 149 5.16 -14.66 12.91
C ASN A 149 4.81 -15.04 14.35
N TYR A 150 5.00 -14.10 15.29
CA TYR A 150 4.65 -14.32 16.70
C TYR A 150 3.15 -14.53 16.87
N PHE A 151 2.31 -13.67 16.31
CA PHE A 151 0.85 -13.77 16.47
C PHE A 151 0.21 -14.88 15.64
N LYS A 152 0.96 -15.57 14.78
CA LYS A 152 0.44 -16.68 13.98
C LYS A 152 -0.15 -17.80 14.85
N HIS A 153 0.37 -18.03 16.06
CA HIS A 153 -0.16 -19.03 16.99
C HIS A 153 -1.63 -18.78 17.36
N LYS A 154 -2.10 -17.55 17.26
CA LYS A 154 -3.51 -17.20 17.48
C LYS A 154 -4.48 -17.92 16.54
N GLU A 155 -3.99 -18.41 15.39
CA GLU A 155 -4.82 -19.25 14.52
C GLU A 155 -5.37 -20.49 15.22
N ASN A 156 -4.66 -21.00 16.23
CA ASN A 156 -5.06 -22.19 17.00
C ASN A 156 -6.13 -21.91 18.06
N GLU A 157 -6.40 -20.63 18.37
CA GLU A 157 -7.41 -20.21 19.35
C GLU A 157 -8.80 -20.04 18.73
N PHE A 158 -8.91 -20.15 17.41
CA PHE A 158 -10.13 -19.94 16.65
C PHE A 158 -10.48 -21.15 15.79
N GLU A 159 -11.75 -21.31 15.47
CA GLU A 159 -12.15 -22.21 14.39
C GLU A 159 -11.59 -21.71 13.04
N LYS A 160 -11.25 -22.63 12.13
CA LYS A 160 -10.63 -22.29 10.82
C LYS A 160 -11.48 -21.32 9.98
N SER A 161 -12.78 -21.32 10.19
CA SER A 161 -13.75 -20.47 9.47
C SER A 161 -14.05 -19.15 10.16
N ASP A 162 -13.52 -18.93 11.38
CA ASP A 162 -13.82 -17.72 12.14
C ASP A 162 -13.16 -16.47 11.49
N PRO A 163 -13.94 -15.48 11.02
CA PRO A 163 -13.39 -14.29 10.43
C PRO A 163 -12.56 -13.43 11.39
N ALA A 164 -12.71 -13.59 12.72
CA ALA A 164 -11.95 -12.86 13.73
C ALA A 164 -10.46 -13.29 13.77
N VAL A 165 -10.13 -14.50 13.31
CA VAL A 165 -8.74 -15.00 13.30
C VAL A 165 -7.80 -14.07 12.57
N HIS A 166 -8.26 -13.43 11.49
CA HIS A 166 -7.44 -12.53 10.71
C HIS A 166 -6.99 -11.29 11.51
N ASN A 167 -7.89 -10.70 12.28
CA ASN A 167 -7.56 -9.56 13.15
C ASN A 167 -6.68 -10.00 14.33
N ALA A 168 -6.93 -11.16 14.93
CA ALA A 168 -6.15 -11.70 16.04
C ALA A 168 -4.69 -11.98 15.64
N THR A 169 -4.46 -12.46 14.41
CA THR A 169 -3.11 -12.72 13.88
C THR A 169 -2.39 -11.47 13.38
N ARG A 170 -3.10 -10.35 13.23
CA ARG A 170 -2.59 -9.07 12.72
C ARG A 170 -3.07 -7.89 13.58
N PRO A 171 -2.76 -7.88 14.90
CA PRO A 171 -3.22 -6.79 15.77
C PRO A 171 -2.59 -5.44 15.35
N PRO A 172 -3.17 -4.30 15.77
CA PRO A 172 -2.71 -2.95 15.39
C PRO A 172 -1.22 -2.69 15.61
N ILE A 173 -0.64 -3.31 16.63
CA ILE A 173 0.80 -3.17 16.94
C ILE A 173 1.71 -3.66 15.81
N THR A 174 1.27 -4.60 14.96
CA THR A 174 2.05 -5.08 13.82
C THR A 174 2.28 -3.98 12.79
N GLU A 175 1.27 -3.16 12.55
CA GLU A 175 1.35 -1.97 11.68
C GLU A 175 2.18 -0.86 12.35
N ALA A 176 1.86 -0.53 13.59
CA ALA A 176 2.52 0.57 14.32
C ALA A 176 4.03 0.34 14.50
N LEU A 177 4.46 -0.90 14.83
CA LEU A 177 5.88 -1.21 14.95
C LEU A 177 6.62 -1.09 13.62
N ALA A 178 6.05 -1.58 12.52
CA ALA A 178 6.64 -1.42 11.20
C ALA A 178 6.79 0.06 10.82
N ILE A 179 5.75 0.87 11.03
CA ILE A 179 5.79 2.33 10.81
C ILE A 179 6.87 2.97 11.67
N SER A 180 6.93 2.64 12.97
CA SER A 180 7.97 3.16 13.87
C SER A 180 9.38 2.86 13.36
N LYS A 181 9.65 1.63 12.94
CA LYS A 181 10.95 1.23 12.37
C LYS A 181 11.28 2.05 11.11
N ILE A 182 10.35 2.16 10.17
CA ILE A 182 10.53 2.92 8.92
C ILE A 182 10.87 4.38 9.23
N LEU A 183 10.08 5.03 10.09
CA LEU A 183 10.23 6.46 10.37
C LEU A 183 11.50 6.76 11.15
N ASN A 184 11.93 5.89 12.08
CA ASN A 184 13.23 6.01 12.75
C ASN A 184 14.41 5.84 11.77
N LEU A 185 14.36 4.85 10.89
CA LEU A 185 15.37 4.67 9.85
C LEU A 185 15.43 5.87 8.89
N ASN A 186 14.27 6.49 8.63
CA ASN A 186 14.20 7.66 7.78
C ASN A 186 14.78 8.93 8.40
N MET A 187 14.99 8.99 9.70
CA MET A 187 15.79 10.08 10.31
C MET A 187 17.21 10.14 9.74
N ILE A 188 17.75 8.99 9.33
CA ILE A 188 19.07 8.87 8.69
C ILE A 188 18.95 9.15 7.18
N ALA A 189 18.00 8.51 6.51
CA ALA A 189 17.87 8.56 5.05
C ALA A 189 17.30 9.89 4.53
N LYS A 190 16.38 10.52 5.27
CA LYS A 190 15.69 11.76 4.92
C LYS A 190 15.01 11.69 3.53
N SER A 191 14.38 10.56 3.24
CA SER A 191 13.60 10.32 2.04
C SER A 191 12.16 10.82 2.20
N LYS A 192 11.47 11.07 1.10
CA LYS A 192 10.03 11.28 1.08
C LYS A 192 9.33 9.95 1.27
N ILE A 193 8.46 9.87 2.27
CA ILE A 193 7.75 8.63 2.63
C ILE A 193 6.25 8.80 2.47
N HIS A 194 5.60 7.73 2.03
CA HIS A 194 4.16 7.58 2.10
C HIS A 194 3.82 6.27 2.81
N ILE A 195 2.98 6.34 3.83
CA ILE A 195 2.46 5.16 4.52
C ILE A 195 1.10 4.82 3.91
N ALA A 196 1.03 3.65 3.27
CA ALA A 196 -0.17 3.17 2.61
C ALA A 196 -1.20 2.64 3.61
N HIS A 197 -2.48 2.82 3.30
CA HIS A 197 -3.64 2.18 3.93
C HIS A 197 -3.54 2.06 5.47
N VAL A 198 -3.27 3.15 6.16
CA VAL A 198 -3.20 3.23 7.63
C VAL A 198 -4.54 2.83 8.25
N THR A 199 -4.51 1.95 9.27
CA THR A 199 -5.71 1.35 9.85
C THR A 199 -5.89 1.60 11.34
N SER A 200 -4.84 1.98 12.08
CA SER A 200 -4.88 1.99 13.55
C SER A 200 -4.61 3.34 14.19
N GLU A 201 -5.17 3.54 15.40
CA GLU A 201 -4.92 4.70 16.22
C GLU A 201 -3.43 4.89 16.50
N LEU A 202 -2.73 3.81 16.89
CA LEU A 202 -1.30 3.82 17.18
C LEU A 202 -0.49 4.33 15.98
N SER A 203 -0.85 3.92 14.78
CA SER A 203 -0.18 4.32 13.55
C SER A 203 -0.37 5.81 13.24
N VAL A 204 -1.59 6.33 13.41
CA VAL A 204 -1.89 7.74 13.22
C VAL A 204 -1.07 8.60 14.17
N ASP A 205 -0.96 8.20 15.44
CA ASP A 205 -0.19 8.96 16.45
C ASP A 205 1.30 8.98 16.12
N LEU A 206 1.87 7.86 15.72
CA LEU A 206 3.27 7.78 15.28
C LEU A 206 3.54 8.68 14.06
N ILE A 207 2.70 8.61 13.03
CA ILE A 207 2.84 9.45 11.85
C ILE A 207 2.79 10.92 12.22
N SER A 208 1.79 11.35 13.03
CA SER A 208 1.66 12.72 13.51
C SER A 208 2.90 13.18 14.28
N TYR A 209 3.45 12.32 15.16
CA TYR A 209 4.66 12.62 15.91
C TYR A 209 5.86 12.92 14.99
N PHE A 210 6.12 12.05 14.01
CA PHE A 210 7.26 12.23 13.11
C PHE A 210 7.07 13.37 12.09
N GLN A 211 5.84 13.65 11.67
CA GLN A 211 5.53 14.85 10.88
C GLN A 211 5.87 16.13 11.66
N LYS A 212 5.49 16.21 12.95
CA LYS A 212 5.86 17.33 13.84
C LYS A 212 7.35 17.46 14.07
N LYS A 213 8.11 16.37 13.91
CA LYS A 213 9.59 16.38 13.92
C LYS A 213 10.21 16.80 12.58
N GLY A 214 9.38 17.19 11.60
CA GLY A 214 9.84 17.72 10.32
C GLY A 214 10.17 16.67 9.27
N GLN A 215 9.74 15.42 9.44
CA GLN A 215 9.88 14.43 8.37
C GLN A 215 8.84 14.66 7.25
N ASP A 216 9.27 14.51 6.00
CA ASP A 216 8.39 14.58 4.82
C ASP A 216 7.63 13.25 4.67
N ILE A 217 6.49 13.18 5.34
CA ILE A 217 5.63 12.01 5.42
C ILE A 217 4.22 12.38 4.97
N SER A 218 3.71 11.68 3.98
CA SER A 218 2.29 11.58 3.68
C SER A 218 1.74 10.21 4.08
N ALA A 219 0.43 10.10 4.24
CA ALA A 219 -0.22 8.85 4.57
C ALA A 219 -1.63 8.79 4.00
N GLU A 220 -2.07 7.59 3.68
CA GLU A 220 -3.43 7.32 3.19
C GLU A 220 -4.17 6.36 4.11
N THR A 221 -5.50 6.47 4.10
CA THR A 221 -6.41 5.42 4.55
C THR A 221 -7.39 5.07 3.43
N CYS A 222 -8.32 4.16 3.66
CA CYS A 222 -9.24 3.70 2.63
C CYS A 222 -10.70 3.82 3.08
N PRO A 223 -11.67 3.92 2.15
CA PRO A 223 -13.09 4.04 2.49
C PRO A 223 -13.58 2.94 3.42
N HIS A 224 -13.16 1.70 3.19
CA HIS A 224 -13.58 0.57 4.01
C HIS A 224 -13.11 0.67 5.47
N TYR A 225 -11.95 1.26 5.76
CA TYR A 225 -11.50 1.52 7.15
C TYR A 225 -12.27 2.68 7.80
N LEU A 226 -12.77 3.62 7.01
CA LEU A 226 -13.54 4.76 7.51
C LEU A 226 -15.00 4.42 7.80
N PHE A 227 -15.57 3.40 7.13
CA PHE A 227 -17.00 3.08 7.21
C PHE A 227 -17.31 1.71 7.81
N LYS A 228 -16.32 0.83 7.97
CA LYS A 228 -16.47 -0.53 8.51
C LYS A 228 -15.64 -0.71 9.77
N THR A 229 -16.07 -1.66 10.59
CA THR A 229 -15.37 -2.12 11.80
C THR A 229 -15.20 -3.64 11.77
N GLU A 230 -14.42 -4.18 12.68
CA GLU A 230 -14.23 -5.62 12.85
C GLU A 230 -15.57 -6.38 13.03
N ASN A 231 -16.58 -5.74 13.66
CA ASN A 231 -17.92 -6.31 13.79
C ASN A 231 -18.62 -6.47 12.43
N ASP A 232 -18.33 -5.63 11.47
CA ASP A 232 -18.84 -5.76 10.10
C ASP A 232 -18.14 -6.91 9.38
N VAL A 233 -16.84 -7.12 9.61
CA VAL A 233 -16.08 -8.26 9.06
C VAL A 233 -16.66 -9.59 9.54
N ILE A 234 -17.00 -9.70 10.83
CA ILE A 234 -17.64 -10.91 11.38
C ILE A 234 -18.94 -11.24 10.64
N LYS A 235 -19.76 -10.23 10.31
CA LYS A 235 -21.04 -10.41 9.61
C LYS A 235 -20.87 -10.86 8.15
N VAL A 236 -19.86 -10.34 7.43
CA VAL A 236 -19.65 -10.65 6.01
C VAL A 236 -18.68 -11.81 5.78
N GLY A 237 -18.04 -12.31 6.84
CA GLY A 237 -17.15 -13.46 6.80
C GLY A 237 -15.91 -13.22 5.91
N PRO A 238 -15.50 -14.20 5.08
CA PRO A 238 -14.26 -14.13 4.31
C PRO A 238 -14.20 -12.97 3.31
N PHE A 239 -15.33 -12.41 2.91
CA PHE A 239 -15.39 -11.24 2.03
C PHE A 239 -14.89 -9.94 2.70
N GLY A 240 -14.83 -9.92 4.03
CA GLY A 240 -14.24 -8.80 4.80
C GLY A 240 -12.72 -8.88 4.99
N LYS A 241 -12.07 -9.95 4.50
CA LYS A 241 -10.64 -10.17 4.68
C LYS A 241 -9.79 -9.29 3.76
N ILE A 242 -9.11 -8.32 4.35
CA ILE A 242 -8.16 -7.42 3.66
C ILE A 242 -6.87 -7.28 4.47
N ASN A 243 -5.80 -6.79 3.86
CA ASN A 243 -4.51 -6.52 4.50
C ASN A 243 -4.11 -5.05 4.36
N PRO A 244 -3.85 -4.34 5.47
CA PRO A 244 -4.09 -4.73 6.86
C PRO A 244 -5.59 -4.93 7.17
N PRO A 245 -5.95 -5.58 8.32
CA PRO A 245 -7.37 -5.83 8.67
C PRO A 245 -8.16 -4.56 8.98
N ILE A 246 -9.48 -4.63 8.82
CA ILE A 246 -10.42 -3.63 9.33
C ILE A 246 -10.41 -3.69 10.87
N ARG A 247 -10.34 -2.54 11.54
CA ARG A 247 -10.08 -2.42 12.97
C ARG A 247 -11.33 -2.08 13.79
N SER A 248 -11.09 -1.77 15.06
CA SER A 248 -12.11 -1.35 16.02
C SER A 248 -12.75 0.00 15.68
N LYS A 249 -13.83 0.33 16.38
CA LYS A 249 -14.47 1.65 16.30
C LYS A 249 -13.55 2.79 16.79
N ILE A 250 -12.68 2.50 17.75
CA ILE A 250 -11.70 3.47 18.26
C ILE A 250 -10.71 3.85 17.15
N ASP A 251 -10.14 2.84 16.48
CA ASP A 251 -9.25 3.05 15.35
C ASP A 251 -9.93 3.83 14.23
N GLN A 252 -11.17 3.45 13.86
CA GLN A 252 -11.95 4.16 12.85
C GLN A 252 -12.13 5.65 13.18
N ASN A 253 -12.49 5.98 14.42
CA ASN A 253 -12.65 7.38 14.87
C ASN A 253 -11.32 8.14 14.78
N LYS A 254 -10.21 7.47 15.07
CA LYS A 254 -8.86 8.07 14.95
C LYS A 254 -8.48 8.36 13.51
N LEU A 255 -8.84 7.49 12.55
CA LEU A 255 -8.62 7.75 11.12
C LEU A 255 -9.36 9.01 10.67
N TRP A 256 -10.62 9.19 11.05
CA TRP A 256 -11.37 10.41 10.77
C TRP A 256 -10.72 11.65 11.36
N LYS A 257 -10.22 11.57 12.60
CA LYS A 257 -9.46 12.65 13.23
C LYS A 257 -8.15 12.92 12.50
N GLY A 258 -7.46 11.86 12.03
CA GLY A 258 -6.25 11.97 11.23
C GLY A 258 -6.46 12.70 9.91
N LEU A 259 -7.59 12.48 9.25
CA LEU A 259 -7.98 13.22 8.04
C LEU A 259 -8.30 14.69 8.37
N SER A 260 -9.03 14.96 9.46
CA SER A 260 -9.43 16.33 9.82
C SER A 260 -8.25 17.23 10.22
N ASN A 261 -7.16 16.68 10.70
CA ASN A 261 -5.95 17.42 11.12
C ASN A 261 -4.77 17.27 10.14
N ASN A 262 -5.00 16.72 8.96
CA ASN A 262 -4.01 16.48 7.90
C ASN A 262 -2.84 15.53 8.28
N THR A 263 -2.97 14.71 9.31
CA THR A 263 -2.03 13.59 9.56
C THR A 263 -2.15 12.55 8.46
N LEU A 264 -3.39 12.23 8.05
CA LEU A 264 -3.70 11.48 6.86
C LEU A 264 -4.14 12.47 5.77
N THR A 265 -3.56 12.38 4.59
CA THR A 265 -3.76 13.36 3.52
C THR A 265 -4.52 12.80 2.32
N ILE A 266 -4.73 11.50 2.27
CA ILE A 266 -5.32 10.80 1.13
C ILE A 266 -6.33 9.75 1.62
N VAL A 267 -7.39 9.57 0.85
CA VAL A 267 -8.30 8.42 0.91
C VAL A 267 -8.22 7.73 -0.44
N ALA A 268 -7.79 6.42 -0.46
CA ALA A 268 -7.53 5.63 -1.66
C ALA A 268 -8.26 4.28 -1.62
#